data_598c432d1d86fa98f0f839f9290c968b
#
_entry.id   598c432d1d86fa98f0f839f9290c968b
#
_cell.length_a   1.000
_cell.length_b   1.000
_cell.length_c   1.000
_cell.angle_alpha   90.00
_cell.angle_beta   90.00
_cell.angle_gamma   90.00
#
_symmetry.space_group_name_H-M   'P 1'
#
loop_
_entity.id
_entity.type
_entity.pdbx_description
1 polymer ?
#
loop_
_entity_poly.entity_id
_entity_poly.type
_entity_poly.pdbx_seq_one_letter_code
_entity_poly.pdbx_strand_id
1 'polypeptide(L)'
;MQTTHVSPQDLARVISVLPAHSTGVDLHPSGLIEAGHSPVEAIESLGPHVLHIHACDAVRDPATRRTTEVELGRGSADFPELLGLLSEFNYRGWATIERNESPNPIPEIENAVAYLSSL
;
A
#
# COMPACT_ATOMS: atom_id res chain seq x y z
N MET A 1 -0.23 7.71 10.22
CA MET A 1 0.41 6.43 10.60
C MET A 1 0.62 5.58 9.36
N GLN A 2 1.80 5.09 9.18
CA GLN A 2 2.10 4.19 8.05
C GLN A 2 1.77 2.75 8.41
N THR A 3 1.17 2.02 7.47
CA THR A 3 0.91 0.59 7.63
C THR A 3 2.22 -0.20 7.51
N THR A 4 2.61 -0.88 8.56
CA THR A 4 3.84 -1.70 8.60
C THR A 4 3.59 -3.03 9.32
N HIS A 5 4.15 -3.18 10.51
CA HIS A 5 4.07 -4.44 11.26
C HIS A 5 2.78 -4.60 12.07
N VAL A 6 2.11 -3.50 12.40
CA VAL A 6 0.84 -3.54 13.13
C VAL A 6 -0.25 -4.01 12.18
N SER A 7 -1.09 -4.94 12.63
CA SER A 7 -2.19 -5.41 11.79
C SER A 7 -3.16 -4.28 11.46
N PRO A 8 -3.77 -4.28 10.26
CA PRO A 8 -4.77 -3.28 9.91
C PRO A 8 -5.92 -3.19 10.92
N GLN A 9 -6.33 -4.31 11.49
CA GLN A 9 -7.40 -4.37 12.48
C GLN A 9 -6.98 -3.67 13.79
N ASP A 10 -5.75 -3.90 14.26
CA ASP A 10 -5.24 -3.25 15.46
C ASP A 10 -5.05 -1.75 15.23
N LEU A 11 -4.58 -1.36 14.06
CA LEU A 11 -4.46 0.03 13.70
C LEU A 11 -5.82 0.73 13.66
N ALA A 12 -6.84 0.06 13.13
CA ALA A 12 -8.21 0.56 13.13
C ALA A 12 -8.74 0.78 14.56
N ARG A 13 -8.41 -0.11 15.49
CA ARG A 13 -8.78 0.06 16.91
C ARG A 13 -8.10 1.28 17.53
N VAL A 14 -6.82 1.49 17.24
CA VAL A 14 -6.09 2.67 17.73
C VAL A 14 -6.75 3.94 17.20
N ILE A 15 -7.05 4.00 15.91
CA ILE A 15 -7.69 5.15 15.30
C ILE A 15 -9.06 5.42 15.92
N SER A 16 -9.81 4.36 16.24
CA SER A 16 -11.17 4.49 16.79
C SER A 16 -11.21 5.19 18.16
N VAL A 17 -10.12 5.17 18.93
CA VAL A 17 -10.04 5.81 20.24
C VAL A 17 -9.39 7.19 20.20
N LEU A 18 -8.90 7.61 19.04
CA LEU A 18 -8.34 8.95 18.85
C LEU A 18 -9.42 9.96 18.47
N PRO A 19 -9.23 11.25 18.75
CA PRO A 19 -10.17 12.26 18.30
C PRO A 19 -10.38 12.23 16.78
N ALA A 20 -11.60 12.47 16.34
CA ALA A 20 -11.93 12.50 14.92
C ALA A 20 -11.02 13.49 14.17
N HIS A 21 -10.53 13.08 13.01
CA HIS A 21 -9.66 13.88 12.14
C HIS A 21 -8.29 14.25 12.73
N SER A 22 -7.88 13.60 13.84
CA SER A 22 -6.56 13.84 14.45
C SER A 22 -5.43 13.08 13.79
N THR A 23 -5.73 12.03 13.05
CA THR A 23 -4.73 11.19 12.38
C THR A 23 -5.30 10.56 11.13
N GLY A 24 -4.42 10.13 10.25
CA GLY A 24 -4.76 9.39 9.05
C GLY A 24 -3.77 8.26 8.81
N VAL A 25 -4.03 7.49 7.77
CA VAL A 25 -3.24 6.32 7.40
C VAL A 25 -2.48 6.63 6.12
N ASP A 26 -1.20 6.30 6.14
CA ASP A 26 -0.34 6.21 4.98
C ASP A 26 -0.25 4.72 4.61
N LEU A 27 -0.93 4.35 3.53
CA LEU A 27 -0.99 2.96 3.09
C LEU A 27 0.30 2.58 2.36
N HIS A 28 0.98 1.55 2.84
CA HIS A 28 2.25 1.09 2.29
C HIS A 28 2.14 -0.40 1.90
N PRO A 29 1.71 -0.71 0.67
CA PRO A 29 1.42 -2.10 0.27
C PRO A 29 2.58 -3.07 0.43
N SER A 30 3.80 -2.69 0.04
CA SER A 30 4.95 -3.59 0.20
C SER A 30 5.27 -3.86 1.67
N GLY A 31 5.09 -2.88 2.56
CA GLY A 31 5.25 -3.09 4.01
C GLY A 31 4.20 -4.04 4.58
N LEU A 32 2.97 -3.96 4.12
CA LEU A 32 1.91 -4.90 4.49
C LEU A 32 2.24 -6.31 4.03
N ILE A 33 2.66 -6.47 2.78
CA ILE A 33 3.06 -7.77 2.22
C ILE A 33 4.23 -8.36 3.03
N GLU A 34 5.23 -7.56 3.36
CA GLU A 34 6.37 -7.97 4.17
C GLU A 34 5.92 -8.49 5.54
N ALA A 35 4.98 -7.81 6.18
CA ALA A 35 4.42 -8.22 7.47
C ALA A 35 3.43 -9.39 7.37
N GLY A 36 3.10 -9.86 6.17
CA GLY A 36 2.14 -10.93 5.95
C GLY A 36 0.68 -10.50 5.99
N HIS A 37 0.42 -9.21 5.82
CA HIS A 37 -0.93 -8.66 5.77
C HIS A 37 -1.40 -8.40 4.34
N SER A 38 -2.69 -8.52 4.11
CA SER A 38 -3.30 -8.22 2.81
C SER A 38 -3.53 -6.73 2.63
N PRO A 39 -3.01 -6.12 1.56
CA PRO A 39 -3.34 -4.73 1.24
C PRO A 39 -4.85 -4.49 1.03
N VAL A 40 -5.57 -5.45 0.45
CA VAL A 40 -7.02 -5.38 0.27
C VAL A 40 -7.74 -5.30 1.62
N GLU A 41 -7.41 -6.21 2.54
CA GLU A 41 -8.00 -6.19 3.88
C GLU A 41 -7.65 -4.92 4.66
N ALA A 42 -6.45 -4.38 4.44
CA ALA A 42 -6.06 -3.10 5.04
C ALA A 42 -6.97 -1.96 4.58
N ILE A 43 -7.29 -1.88 3.28
CA ILE A 43 -8.22 -0.87 2.78
C ILE A 43 -9.63 -1.10 3.31
N GLU A 44 -10.09 -2.34 3.39
CA GLU A 44 -11.40 -2.66 3.96
C GLU A 44 -11.52 -2.20 5.42
N SER A 45 -10.45 -2.32 6.19
CA SER A 45 -10.42 -1.91 7.61
C SER A 45 -10.16 -0.43 7.82
N LEU A 46 -9.38 0.21 6.95
CA LEU A 46 -8.82 1.54 7.15
C LEU A 46 -9.23 2.57 6.10
N GLY A 47 -9.99 2.14 5.08
CA GLY A 47 -10.30 2.95 3.90
C GLY A 47 -10.70 4.39 4.17
N PRO A 48 -11.65 4.67 5.11
CA PRO A 48 -12.06 6.03 5.41
C PRO A 48 -10.94 6.92 5.96
N HIS A 49 -9.87 6.32 6.46
CA HIS A 49 -8.76 7.01 7.12
C HIS A 49 -7.52 7.14 6.24
N VAL A 50 -7.53 6.56 5.03
CA VAL A 50 -6.36 6.62 4.14
C VAL A 50 -6.25 8.01 3.53
N LEU A 51 -5.11 8.66 3.81
CA LEU A 51 -4.79 10.00 3.31
C LEU A 51 -3.70 9.99 2.25
N HIS A 52 -2.93 8.91 2.17
CA HIS A 52 -1.82 8.76 1.26
C HIS A 52 -1.58 7.29 0.97
N ILE A 53 -1.14 6.99 -0.24
CA ILE A 53 -0.70 5.65 -0.62
C ILE A 53 0.69 5.70 -1.26
N HIS A 54 1.57 4.79 -0.85
CA HIS A 54 2.80 4.52 -1.57
C HIS A 54 2.54 3.52 -2.68
N ALA A 55 2.92 3.86 -3.89
CA ALA A 55 2.87 2.94 -5.02
C ALA A 55 4.16 2.11 -5.02
N CYS A 56 4.11 1.00 -4.34
CA CYS A 56 5.21 0.04 -4.18
C CYS A 56 4.64 -1.37 -4.14
N ASP A 57 5.43 -2.33 -4.57
CA ASP A 57 5.00 -3.71 -4.73
C ASP A 57 6.06 -4.69 -4.24
N ALA A 58 5.64 -5.86 -3.85
CA ALA A 58 6.52 -6.89 -3.32
C ALA A 58 5.93 -8.28 -3.52
N VAL A 59 6.80 -9.27 -3.44
CA VAL A 59 6.42 -10.68 -3.38
C VAL A 59 6.99 -11.28 -2.10
N ARG A 60 6.17 -12.01 -1.35
CA ARG A 60 6.58 -12.71 -0.15
C ARG A 60 6.56 -14.21 -0.40
N ASP A 61 7.69 -14.87 -0.13
CA ASP A 61 7.78 -16.32 -0.18
C ASP A 61 7.13 -16.90 1.09
N PRO A 62 6.02 -17.67 0.99
CA PRO A 62 5.33 -18.20 2.16
C PRO A 62 6.17 -19.25 2.92
N ALA A 63 7.10 -19.93 2.23
CA ALA A 63 7.94 -20.95 2.86
C ALA A 63 9.09 -20.35 3.67
N THR A 64 9.82 -19.37 3.10
CA THR A 64 10.96 -18.73 3.75
C THR A 64 10.60 -17.46 4.50
N ARG A 65 9.41 -16.91 4.25
CA ARG A 65 8.92 -15.61 4.75
C ARG A 65 9.78 -14.43 4.30
N ARG A 66 10.62 -14.63 3.28
CA ARG A 66 11.39 -13.54 2.67
C ARG A 66 10.51 -12.74 1.74
N THR A 67 10.69 -11.43 1.77
CA THR A 67 9.99 -10.49 0.90
C THR A 67 11.00 -9.83 -0.04
N THR A 68 10.64 -9.79 -1.31
CA THR A 68 11.44 -9.13 -2.34
C THR A 68 10.62 -7.99 -2.92
N GLU A 69 11.17 -6.79 -2.91
CA GLU A 69 10.58 -5.65 -3.61
C GLU A 69 10.68 -5.90 -5.12
N VAL A 70 9.60 -5.61 -5.84
CA VAL A 70 9.53 -5.76 -7.30
C VAL A 70 8.96 -4.51 -7.95
N GLU A 71 9.09 -4.43 -9.27
CA GLU A 71 8.44 -3.36 -10.02
C GLU A 71 6.94 -3.35 -9.78
N LEU A 72 6.38 -2.15 -9.77
CA LEU A 72 4.94 -1.95 -9.59
C LEU A 72 4.15 -2.72 -10.65
N GLY A 73 3.17 -3.49 -10.20
CA GLY A 73 2.36 -4.34 -11.06
C GLY A 73 2.88 -5.76 -11.24
N ARG A 74 4.05 -6.07 -10.69
CA ARG A 74 4.66 -7.41 -10.81
C ARG A 74 4.66 -8.19 -9.50
N GLY A 75 4.07 -7.65 -8.46
CA GLY A 75 4.01 -8.29 -7.15
C GLY A 75 2.61 -8.68 -6.72
N SER A 76 2.46 -8.83 -5.42
CA SER A 76 1.21 -9.24 -4.79
C SER A 76 0.22 -8.10 -4.55
N ALA A 77 0.64 -6.85 -4.71
CA ALA A 77 -0.26 -5.71 -4.64
C ALA A 77 -0.99 -5.54 -5.96
N ASP A 78 -2.26 -5.86 -5.99
CA ASP A 78 -3.12 -5.68 -7.15
C ASP A 78 -3.60 -4.22 -7.21
N PHE A 79 -2.83 -3.35 -7.85
CA PHE A 79 -3.13 -1.91 -7.88
C PHE A 79 -4.47 -1.57 -8.54
N PRO A 80 -4.90 -2.23 -9.62
CA PRO A 80 -6.26 -2.02 -10.12
C PRO A 80 -7.33 -2.25 -9.05
N GLU A 81 -7.22 -3.33 -8.29
CA GLU A 81 -8.14 -3.62 -7.19
C GLU A 81 -8.01 -2.62 -6.05
N LEU A 82 -6.78 -2.31 -5.63
CA LEU A 82 -6.53 -1.36 -4.53
C LEU A 82 -7.09 0.02 -4.85
N LEU A 83 -6.84 0.52 -6.05
CA LEU A 83 -7.35 1.82 -6.47
C LEU A 83 -8.86 1.83 -6.61
N GLY A 84 -9.45 0.73 -7.08
CA GLY A 84 -10.91 0.56 -7.12
C GLY A 84 -11.54 0.63 -5.74
N LEU A 85 -10.97 -0.07 -4.77
CA LEU A 85 -11.44 -0.04 -3.37
C LEU A 85 -11.28 1.35 -2.76
N LEU A 86 -10.13 2.00 -2.94
CA LEU A 86 -9.90 3.36 -2.46
C LEU A 86 -10.91 4.34 -3.06
N SER A 87 -11.26 4.16 -4.32
CA SER A 87 -12.28 4.98 -4.99
C SER A 87 -13.66 4.83 -4.32
N GLU A 88 -14.01 3.63 -3.84
CA GLU A 88 -15.26 3.41 -3.10
C GLU A 88 -15.30 4.19 -1.78
N PHE A 89 -14.14 4.48 -1.19
CA PHE A 89 -14.01 5.33 0.00
C PHE A 89 -13.80 6.81 -0.35
N ASN A 90 -13.96 7.21 -1.60
CA ASN A 90 -13.75 8.57 -2.08
C ASN A 90 -12.33 9.10 -1.88
N TYR A 91 -11.34 8.22 -1.94
CA TYR A 91 -9.94 8.61 -1.85
C TYR A 91 -9.56 9.55 -3.01
N ARG A 92 -8.94 10.69 -2.67
CA ARG A 92 -8.50 11.72 -3.62
C ARG A 92 -7.07 12.19 -3.35
N GLY A 93 -6.31 11.41 -2.60
CA GLY A 93 -4.93 11.74 -2.25
C GLY A 93 -3.94 11.40 -3.35
N TRP A 94 -2.68 11.48 -2.99
CA TRP A 94 -1.55 11.18 -3.86
C TRP A 94 -1.19 9.70 -3.81
N ALA A 95 -0.64 9.20 -4.89
CA ALA A 95 0.06 7.93 -4.95
C ALA A 95 1.53 8.23 -5.24
N THR A 96 2.38 8.08 -4.23
CA THR A 96 3.81 8.34 -4.36
C THR A 96 4.53 7.06 -4.74
N ILE A 97 5.16 7.06 -5.90
CA ILE A 97 5.93 5.91 -6.37
C ILE A 97 7.20 5.77 -5.55
N GLU A 98 7.44 4.58 -5.04
CA GLU A 98 8.63 4.24 -4.25
C GLU A 98 9.29 2.97 -4.81
N ARG A 99 10.59 3.06 -5.07
CA ARG A 99 11.38 1.94 -5.57
C ARG A 99 12.77 1.99 -4.92
N ASN A 100 13.02 1.09 -3.96
CA ASN A 100 14.21 1.14 -3.11
C ASN A 100 15.32 0.16 -3.54
N GLU A 101 14.94 -1.02 -4.02
CA GLU A 101 15.87 -2.13 -4.26
C GLU A 101 16.09 -2.37 -5.75
N SER A 102 16.30 -1.32 -6.52
CA SER A 102 16.59 -1.45 -7.95
C SER A 102 17.98 -0.94 -8.29
N PRO A 103 18.76 -1.68 -9.10
CA PRO A 103 20.02 -1.18 -9.65
C PRO A 103 19.79 -0.09 -10.71
N ASN A 104 18.59 0.03 -11.26
CA ASN A 104 18.26 0.98 -12.32
C ASN A 104 16.85 1.56 -12.09
N PRO A 105 16.68 2.42 -11.04
CA PRO A 105 15.36 2.85 -10.62
C PRO A 105 14.64 3.79 -11.60
N ILE A 106 15.36 4.57 -12.38
CA ILE A 106 14.75 5.59 -13.25
C ILE A 106 13.79 4.98 -14.27
N PRO A 107 14.19 4.00 -15.11
CA PRO A 107 13.26 3.36 -16.04
C PRO A 107 12.09 2.67 -15.35
N GLU A 108 12.33 2.07 -14.19
CA GLU A 108 11.27 1.39 -13.43
C GLU A 108 10.25 2.37 -12.86
N ILE A 109 10.69 3.54 -12.42
CA ILE A 109 9.78 4.62 -11.97
C ILE A 109 8.98 5.17 -13.15
N GLU A 110 9.61 5.36 -14.29
CA GLU A 110 8.92 5.78 -15.53
C GLU A 110 7.84 4.76 -15.92
N ASN A 111 8.16 3.47 -15.86
CA ASN A 111 7.20 2.39 -16.11
C ASN A 111 6.05 2.41 -15.11
N ALA A 112 6.35 2.68 -13.84
CA ALA A 112 5.33 2.78 -12.80
C ALA A 112 4.37 3.96 -13.04
N VAL A 113 4.89 5.10 -13.45
CA VAL A 113 4.05 6.26 -13.82
C VAL A 113 3.12 5.90 -14.97
N ALA A 114 3.65 5.27 -16.03
CA ALA A 114 2.87 4.84 -17.17
C ALA A 114 1.79 3.82 -16.78
N TYR A 115 2.16 2.86 -15.93
CA TYR A 115 1.25 1.84 -15.43
C TYR A 115 0.09 2.45 -14.65
N LEU A 116 0.37 3.30 -13.67
CA LEU A 116 -0.67 3.94 -12.86
C LEU A 116 -1.56 4.85 -13.72
N SER A 117 -0.99 5.53 -14.69
CA SER A 117 -1.73 6.41 -15.59
C SER A 117 -2.67 5.66 -16.52
N SER A 118 -2.46 4.34 -16.70
CA SER A 118 -3.31 3.48 -17.53
C SER A 118 -4.51 2.90 -16.78
N LEU A 119 -4.55 3.03 -15.47
CA LEU A 119 -5.58 2.42 -14.63
C LEU A 119 -6.85 3.25 -14.50
#